data_ac4b6d038cb3fff5c350787f829a5af0
#
_entry.id   ac4b6d038cb3fff5c350787f829a5af0
#
_cell.length_a   1.000
_cell.length_b   1.000
_cell.length_c   1.000
_cell.angle_alpha   90.00
_cell.angle_beta   90.00
_cell.angle_gamma   90.00
#
_symmetry.space_group_name_H-M   'P 1'
#
loop_
_entity.id
_entity.type
_entity.pdbx_description
1 polymer ?
#
loop_
_entity_poly.entity_id
_entity_poly.type
_entity_poly.pdbx_seq_one_letter_code
_entity_poly.pdbx_strand_id
1 'polypeptide(L)'
;MIYISHRGNLDGVKPELENSPAYIDAALAKGFDVEIDLRMKDEIPYLGHDYAQYPISLEWLWQRKEKLWIHVKEFAALQWLYKIPNMHELFNFFCHEGDRYTLVSRGWIWSHDLTNTMTSNCIIPLLSKESVASYNKTGFGAVCSDFIYDCQEKFA
;
A
#
# COMPACT_ATOMS: atom_id res chain seq x y z
N MET A 1 4.38 -11.86 9.88
CA MET A 1 4.51 -11.22 8.55
C MET A 1 3.29 -10.38 8.29
N ILE A 2 3.44 -9.21 7.64
CA ILE A 2 2.31 -8.35 7.26
C ILE A 2 1.91 -8.68 5.82
N TYR A 3 0.61 -8.86 5.59
CA TYR A 3 0.03 -9.10 4.27
C TYR A 3 -0.76 -7.87 3.85
N ILE A 4 -0.29 -7.21 2.76
CA ILE A 4 -0.82 -5.94 2.27
C ILE A 4 -1.57 -6.20 0.96
N SER A 5 -2.87 -5.99 0.96
CA SER A 5 -3.70 -6.00 -0.24
C SER A 5 -3.38 -4.77 -1.10
N HIS A 6 -2.98 -4.95 -2.34
CA HIS A 6 -2.73 -3.86 -3.28
C HIS A 6 -4.06 -3.26 -3.72
N ARG A 7 -4.34 -2.00 -3.36
CA ARG A 7 -5.57 -1.25 -3.70
C ARG A 7 -6.90 -1.92 -3.30
N GLY A 8 -6.86 -2.87 -2.35
CA GLY A 8 -8.02 -3.64 -1.94
C GLY A 8 -8.16 -5.02 -2.62
N ASN A 9 -7.32 -5.36 -3.60
CA ASN A 9 -7.35 -6.64 -4.31
C ASN A 9 -6.99 -7.81 -3.39
N LEU A 10 -7.77 -8.88 -3.45
CA LEU A 10 -7.55 -10.09 -2.64
C LEU A 10 -7.19 -11.32 -3.50
N ASP A 11 -7.84 -11.47 -4.65
CA ASP A 11 -7.66 -12.57 -5.58
C ASP A 11 -7.72 -12.04 -7.03
N GLY A 12 -6.76 -11.20 -7.37
CA GLY A 12 -6.60 -10.61 -8.69
C GLY A 12 -7.05 -9.16 -8.81
N VAL A 13 -6.58 -8.55 -9.88
CA VAL A 13 -6.83 -7.14 -10.22
C VAL A 13 -8.29 -6.91 -10.58
N LYS A 14 -8.92 -5.90 -9.96
CA LYS A 14 -10.31 -5.46 -10.25
C LYS A 14 -10.33 -3.94 -10.42
N PRO A 15 -9.95 -3.44 -11.62
CA PRO A 15 -9.73 -2.01 -11.86
C PRO A 15 -10.91 -1.12 -11.49
N GLU A 16 -12.13 -1.62 -11.64
CA GLU A 16 -13.38 -0.90 -11.33
C GLU A 16 -13.65 -0.74 -9.82
N LEU A 17 -12.97 -1.52 -8.98
CA LEU A 17 -13.13 -1.51 -7.52
C LEU A 17 -11.92 -0.94 -6.80
N GLU A 18 -10.74 -1.00 -7.42
CA GLU A 18 -9.47 -0.55 -6.83
C GLU A 18 -9.59 0.84 -6.21
N ASN A 19 -8.98 1.01 -5.04
CA ASN A 19 -8.99 2.27 -4.30
C ASN A 19 -10.38 2.76 -3.84
N SER A 20 -11.48 2.05 -4.11
CA SER A 20 -12.76 2.48 -3.55
C SER A 20 -12.80 2.24 -2.03
N PRO A 21 -13.31 3.18 -1.22
CA PRO A 21 -13.37 3.03 0.24
C PRO A 21 -14.03 1.73 0.71
N ALA A 22 -15.11 1.31 0.05
CA ALA A 22 -15.82 0.08 0.39
C ALA A 22 -14.97 -1.18 0.10
N TYR A 23 -14.19 -1.18 -0.98
CA TYR A 23 -13.32 -2.29 -1.35
C TYR A 23 -12.13 -2.42 -0.40
N ILE A 24 -11.56 -1.28 0.00
CA ILE A 24 -10.52 -1.20 1.03
C ILE A 24 -11.05 -1.72 2.36
N ASP A 25 -12.24 -1.28 2.80
CA ASP A 25 -12.85 -1.73 4.04
C ASP A 25 -13.13 -3.23 4.03
N ALA A 26 -13.50 -3.80 2.90
CA ALA A 26 -13.69 -5.24 2.76
C ALA A 26 -12.38 -6.03 2.95
N ALA A 27 -11.25 -5.53 2.43
CA ALA A 27 -9.92 -6.14 2.63
C ALA A 27 -9.46 -6.02 4.10
N LEU A 28 -9.64 -4.85 4.71
CA LEU A 28 -9.35 -4.62 6.14
C LEU A 28 -10.18 -5.55 7.05
N ALA A 29 -11.46 -5.76 6.73
CA ALA A 29 -12.34 -6.66 7.47
C ALA A 29 -11.91 -8.14 7.38
N LYS A 30 -11.16 -8.52 6.35
CA LYS A 30 -10.52 -9.85 6.21
C LYS A 30 -9.21 -9.99 7.00
N GLY A 31 -8.76 -8.91 7.64
CA GLY A 31 -7.56 -8.89 8.48
C GLY A 31 -6.29 -8.43 7.77
N PHE A 32 -6.36 -8.12 6.48
CA PHE A 32 -5.22 -7.61 5.71
C PHE A 32 -4.97 -6.12 5.99
N ASP A 33 -3.73 -5.71 5.84
CA ASP A 33 -3.40 -4.31 5.61
C ASP A 33 -3.71 -3.96 4.15
N VAL A 34 -3.78 -2.67 3.80
CA VAL A 34 -4.11 -2.24 2.44
C VAL A 34 -3.19 -1.12 1.98
N GLU A 35 -2.61 -1.27 0.81
CA GLU A 35 -1.96 -0.18 0.08
C GLU A 35 -3.03 0.62 -0.67
N ILE A 36 -2.91 1.95 -0.63
CA ILE A 36 -3.83 2.89 -1.27
C ILE A 36 -3.06 3.99 -2.00
N ASP A 37 -3.62 4.48 -3.12
CA ASP A 37 -3.07 5.59 -3.89
C ASP A 37 -3.73 6.92 -3.48
N LEU A 38 -2.96 7.84 -2.86
CA LEU A 38 -3.45 9.13 -2.40
C LEU A 38 -3.18 10.25 -3.42
N ARG A 39 -4.22 11.00 -3.76
CA ARG A 39 -4.21 12.18 -4.64
C ARG A 39 -4.94 13.36 -4.01
N MET A 40 -4.82 14.52 -4.64
CA MET A 40 -5.57 15.73 -4.28
C MET A 40 -6.36 16.24 -5.48
N LYS A 41 -7.54 16.77 -5.19
CA LYS A 41 -8.33 17.52 -6.16
C LYS A 41 -9.11 18.60 -5.40
N ASP A 42 -8.98 19.87 -5.83
CA ASP A 42 -9.68 21.00 -5.22
C ASP A 42 -9.49 21.06 -3.67
N GLU A 43 -8.26 20.85 -3.21
CA GLU A 43 -7.86 20.78 -1.80
C GLU A 43 -8.49 19.64 -0.98
N ILE A 44 -9.19 18.72 -1.62
CA ILE A 44 -9.80 17.53 -1.01
C ILE A 44 -8.94 16.29 -1.31
N PRO A 45 -8.65 15.43 -0.33
CA PRO A 45 -7.96 14.17 -0.57
C PRO A 45 -8.87 13.16 -1.28
N TYR A 46 -8.29 12.47 -2.23
CA TYR A 46 -8.93 11.42 -3.04
C TYR A 46 -8.08 10.16 -3.06
N LEU A 47 -8.73 9.04 -3.28
CA LEU A 47 -8.07 7.79 -3.68
C LEU A 47 -8.20 7.59 -5.19
N GLY A 48 -7.18 6.97 -5.79
CA GLY A 48 -7.16 6.60 -7.20
C GLY A 48 -5.75 6.54 -7.78
N HIS A 49 -5.48 5.52 -8.62
CA HIS A 49 -4.15 5.31 -9.18
C HIS A 49 -3.81 6.33 -10.28
N ASP A 50 -4.62 6.44 -11.31
CA ASP A 50 -4.34 7.29 -12.48
C ASP A 50 -4.91 8.70 -12.33
N TYR A 51 -5.99 8.85 -11.60
CA TYR A 51 -6.68 10.10 -11.35
C TYR A 51 -7.42 10.07 -10.00
N ALA A 52 -7.85 11.23 -9.51
CA ALA A 52 -8.63 11.37 -8.28
C ALA A 52 -10.06 10.82 -8.51
N GLN A 53 -10.36 9.65 -7.93
CA GLN A 53 -11.63 8.93 -8.15
C GLN A 53 -12.59 9.06 -6.96
N TYR A 54 -12.13 8.74 -5.77
CA TYR A 54 -12.96 8.61 -4.59
C TYR A 54 -12.56 9.64 -3.53
N PRO A 55 -13.42 10.63 -3.23
CA PRO A 55 -13.13 11.59 -2.17
C PRO A 55 -13.11 10.87 -0.82
N ILE A 56 -12.15 11.24 0.01
CA ILE A 56 -12.05 10.78 1.39
C ILE A 56 -11.86 11.96 2.34
N SER A 57 -11.94 11.72 3.63
CA SER A 57 -11.62 12.70 4.66
C SER A 57 -10.37 12.30 5.44
N LEU A 58 -9.77 13.27 6.15
CA LEU A 58 -8.70 12.98 7.11
C LEU A 58 -9.19 11.98 8.18
N GLU A 59 -10.41 12.10 8.62
CA GLU A 59 -11.03 11.18 9.60
C GLU A 59 -11.06 9.74 9.06
N TRP A 60 -11.39 9.55 7.78
CA TRP A 60 -11.38 8.23 7.14
C TRP A 60 -9.98 7.60 7.17
N LEU A 61 -8.94 8.37 6.85
CA LEU A 61 -7.54 7.92 6.95
C LEU A 61 -7.15 7.62 8.40
N TRP A 62 -7.52 8.49 9.31
CA TRP A 62 -7.18 8.39 10.72
C TRP A 62 -7.71 7.10 11.38
N GLN A 63 -8.95 6.75 11.08
CA GLN A 63 -9.57 5.54 11.61
C GLN A 63 -8.89 4.24 11.13
N ARG A 64 -8.13 4.30 10.02
CA ARG A 64 -7.48 3.14 9.38
C ARG A 64 -5.95 3.21 9.40
N LYS A 65 -5.38 4.21 10.02
CA LYS A 65 -3.95 4.58 9.94
C LYS A 65 -2.97 3.44 10.24
N GLU A 66 -3.34 2.52 11.12
CA GLU A 66 -2.46 1.42 11.53
C GLU A 66 -2.34 0.32 10.45
N LYS A 67 -3.26 0.29 9.51
CA LYS A 67 -3.35 -0.74 8.48
C LYS A 67 -3.27 -0.22 7.04
N LEU A 68 -3.13 1.09 6.87
CA LEU A 68 -2.97 1.69 5.54
C LEU A 68 -1.51 1.94 5.21
N TRP A 69 -1.15 1.66 3.97
CA TRP A 69 0.13 1.93 3.35
C TRP A 69 -0.11 2.90 2.19
N ILE A 70 0.20 4.17 2.41
CA ILE A 70 -0.23 5.26 1.54
C ILE A 70 0.84 5.54 0.48
N HIS A 71 0.57 5.16 -0.77
CA HIS A 71 1.34 5.58 -1.92
C HIS A 71 0.90 6.99 -2.32
N VAL A 72 1.75 7.97 -2.08
CA VAL A 72 1.48 9.36 -2.40
C VAL A 72 1.81 9.59 -3.88
N LYS A 73 0.79 9.86 -4.69
CA LYS A 73 0.91 9.92 -6.16
C LYS A 73 1.33 11.28 -6.71
N GLU A 74 1.31 12.32 -5.89
CA GLU A 74 1.60 13.68 -6.36
C GLU A 74 2.07 14.60 -5.23
N PHE A 75 2.78 15.65 -5.59
CA PHE A 75 3.37 16.60 -4.64
C PHE A 75 2.32 17.28 -3.75
N ALA A 76 1.15 17.63 -4.31
CA ALA A 76 0.07 18.26 -3.53
C ALA A 76 -0.44 17.35 -2.40
N ALA A 77 -0.52 16.03 -2.64
CA ALA A 77 -0.92 15.07 -1.62
C ALA A 77 0.14 14.93 -0.52
N LEU A 78 1.43 14.97 -0.89
CA LEU A 78 2.52 14.99 0.09
C LEU A 78 2.48 16.25 0.94
N GLN A 79 2.28 17.42 0.34
CA GLN A 79 2.14 18.68 1.06
C GLN A 79 0.94 18.69 2.00
N TRP A 80 -0.17 18.06 1.59
CA TRP A 80 -1.35 17.95 2.42
C TRP A 80 -1.10 17.06 3.64
N LEU A 81 -0.48 15.89 3.46
CA LEU A 81 -0.07 15.02 4.57
C LEU A 81 0.88 15.73 5.52
N TYR A 82 1.83 16.50 4.98
CA TYR A 82 2.84 17.22 5.79
C TYR A 82 2.25 18.29 6.71
N LYS A 83 1.03 18.76 6.46
CA LYS A 83 0.31 19.65 7.37
C LYS A 83 -0.21 18.94 8.63
N ILE A 84 -0.26 17.62 8.63
CA ILE A 84 -0.69 16.82 9.78
C ILE A 84 0.50 16.68 10.75
N PRO A 85 0.39 17.17 12.00
CA PRO A 85 1.47 17.03 12.97
C PRO A 85 1.88 15.55 13.16
N ASN A 86 3.18 15.28 13.16
CA ASN A 86 3.76 13.94 13.36
C ASN A 86 3.28 12.88 12.35
N MET A 87 2.92 13.30 11.13
CA MET A 87 2.38 12.39 10.11
C MET A 87 3.29 11.20 9.81
N HIS A 88 4.61 11.37 9.89
CA HIS A 88 5.62 10.33 9.67
C HIS A 88 5.66 9.25 10.77
N GLU A 89 5.10 9.55 11.94
CA GLU A 89 4.92 8.59 13.04
C GLU A 89 3.54 7.93 13.02
N LEU A 90 2.55 8.62 12.43
CA LEU A 90 1.14 8.23 12.46
C LEU A 90 0.73 7.37 11.27
N PHE A 91 1.29 7.64 10.09
CA PHE A 91 0.91 6.97 8.84
C PHE A 91 2.12 6.27 8.20
N ASN A 92 1.89 5.11 7.60
CA ASN A 92 2.84 4.53 6.65
C ASN A 92 2.59 5.16 5.29
N PHE A 93 3.54 5.95 4.78
CA PHE A 93 3.43 6.55 3.45
C PHE A 93 4.77 6.55 2.73
N PHE A 94 4.72 6.58 1.42
CA PHE A 94 5.88 6.60 0.54
C PHE A 94 5.54 7.26 -0.79
N CYS A 95 6.57 7.74 -1.48
CA CYS A 95 6.50 8.29 -2.83
C CYS A 95 7.51 7.56 -3.69
N HIS A 96 7.12 7.09 -4.87
CA HIS A 96 8.04 6.62 -5.90
C HIS A 96 7.36 6.64 -7.28
N GLU A 97 8.13 6.71 -8.36
CA GLU A 97 7.63 6.68 -9.74
C GLU A 97 8.25 5.56 -10.57
N GLY A 98 9.42 5.12 -10.29
CA GLY A 98 10.12 4.08 -11.03
C GLY A 98 11.37 3.62 -10.31
N ASP A 99 11.45 3.97 -9.03
CA ASP A 99 12.58 3.63 -8.18
C ASP A 99 12.60 2.14 -7.87
N ARG A 100 13.79 1.57 -7.82
CA ARG A 100 13.98 0.15 -7.47
C ARG A 100 13.62 -0.13 -6.02
N TYR A 101 13.80 0.87 -5.15
CA TYR A 101 13.41 0.83 -3.74
C TYR A 101 13.16 2.25 -3.22
N THR A 102 12.31 2.38 -2.23
CA THR A 102 11.99 3.65 -1.59
C THR A 102 11.83 3.51 -0.08
N LEU A 103 12.09 4.59 0.63
CA LEU A 103 11.80 4.66 2.06
C LEU A 103 10.30 4.86 2.28
N VAL A 104 9.76 4.07 3.17
CA VAL A 104 8.44 4.28 3.74
C VAL A 104 8.62 4.94 5.10
N SER A 105 7.77 5.86 5.46
CA SER A 105 7.73 6.40 6.82
C SER A 105 7.64 5.26 7.85
N ARG A 106 8.04 5.51 9.08
CA ARG A 106 8.06 4.51 10.17
C ARG A 106 9.07 3.36 9.96
N GLY A 107 10.09 3.58 9.09
CA GLY A 107 11.28 2.71 9.04
C GLY A 107 11.16 1.47 8.16
N TRP A 108 10.23 1.44 7.22
CA TRP A 108 10.11 0.38 6.23
C TRP A 108 10.81 0.73 4.92
N ILE A 109 11.14 -0.31 4.13
CA ILE A 109 11.72 -0.19 2.78
C ILE A 109 10.81 -0.94 1.82
N TRP A 110 10.24 -0.21 0.85
CA TRP A 110 9.48 -0.79 -0.25
C TRP A 110 10.45 -1.11 -1.39
N SER A 111 10.60 -2.39 -1.75
CA SER A 111 11.60 -2.83 -2.72
C SER A 111 10.97 -3.56 -3.90
N HIS A 112 11.05 -2.95 -5.09
CA HIS A 112 10.78 -3.60 -6.37
C HIS A 112 11.97 -4.44 -6.87
N ASP A 113 13.16 -4.23 -6.31
CA ASP A 113 14.33 -5.04 -6.62
C ASP A 113 14.37 -6.30 -5.76
N LEU A 114 13.79 -7.37 -6.30
CA LEU A 114 13.67 -8.67 -5.63
C LEU A 114 14.98 -9.48 -5.66
N THR A 115 16.06 -8.96 -6.25
CA THR A 115 17.38 -9.64 -6.30
C THR A 115 18.16 -9.52 -5.01
N ASN A 116 17.91 -8.46 -4.24
CA ASN A 116 18.60 -8.18 -2.98
C ASN A 116 18.25 -9.20 -1.86
N THR A 117 19.10 -9.26 -0.86
CA THR A 117 18.78 -9.91 0.42
C THR A 117 17.82 -9.02 1.19
N MET A 118 16.68 -9.56 1.59
CA MET A 118 15.65 -8.83 2.33
C MET A 118 15.89 -8.88 3.84
N THR A 119 15.45 -7.85 4.51
CA THR A 119 15.42 -7.74 5.98
C THR A 119 13.99 -7.60 6.49
N SER A 120 13.78 -7.80 7.78
CA SER A 120 12.44 -7.84 8.40
C SER A 120 11.64 -6.53 8.28
N ASN A 121 12.27 -5.44 7.83
CA ASN A 121 11.61 -4.18 7.52
C ASN A 121 11.42 -3.94 6.01
N CYS A 122 11.64 -4.96 5.16
CA CYS A 122 11.36 -4.87 3.73
C CYS A 122 9.93 -5.28 3.42
N ILE A 123 9.31 -4.53 2.51
CA ILE A 123 8.03 -4.83 1.86
C ILE A 123 8.34 -5.20 0.42
N ILE A 124 7.87 -6.35 -0.03
CA ILE A 124 8.05 -6.82 -1.41
C ILE A 124 6.72 -6.78 -2.17
N PRO A 125 6.62 -6.09 -3.32
CA PRO A 125 5.45 -6.16 -4.18
C PRO A 125 5.53 -7.40 -5.09
N LEU A 126 4.57 -8.31 -4.97
CA LEU A 126 4.38 -9.48 -5.83
C LEU A 126 3.00 -9.37 -6.49
N LEU A 127 2.93 -8.64 -7.61
CA LEU A 127 1.66 -8.20 -8.18
C LEU A 127 1.05 -9.18 -9.21
N SER A 128 1.69 -10.31 -9.48
CA SER A 128 1.15 -11.34 -10.38
C SER A 128 1.22 -12.73 -9.74
N LYS A 129 0.38 -13.67 -10.19
CA LYS A 129 0.43 -15.07 -9.73
C LYS A 129 1.80 -15.69 -9.96
N GLU A 130 2.43 -15.38 -11.11
CA GLU A 130 3.75 -15.88 -11.45
C GLU A 130 4.81 -15.35 -10.46
N SER A 131 4.75 -14.07 -10.11
CA SER A 131 5.69 -13.48 -9.14
C SER A 131 5.49 -14.11 -7.75
N VAL A 132 4.25 -14.32 -7.31
CA VAL A 132 3.97 -15.01 -6.05
C VAL A 132 4.50 -16.45 -6.10
N ALA A 133 4.19 -17.21 -7.17
CA ALA A 133 4.59 -18.62 -7.29
C ALA A 133 6.11 -18.79 -7.33
N SER A 134 6.83 -17.92 -8.05
CA SER A 134 8.27 -18.05 -8.28
C SER A 134 9.15 -17.48 -7.17
N TYR A 135 8.65 -16.59 -6.33
CA TYR A 135 9.45 -15.95 -5.29
C TYR A 135 9.72 -16.90 -4.11
N ASN A 136 10.98 -17.21 -3.87
CA ASN A 136 11.39 -18.21 -2.87
C ASN A 136 12.35 -17.65 -1.79
N LYS A 137 12.57 -16.33 -1.75
CA LYS A 137 13.39 -15.71 -0.70
C LYS A 137 12.58 -15.50 0.57
N THR A 138 13.28 -15.44 1.67
CA THR A 138 12.76 -15.21 3.02
C THR A 138 13.40 -13.98 3.65
N GLY A 139 13.01 -13.62 4.86
CA GLY A 139 13.60 -12.54 5.64
C GLY A 139 12.94 -11.19 5.49
N PHE A 140 11.98 -11.01 4.54
CA PHE A 140 11.15 -9.82 4.45
C PHE A 140 10.05 -9.80 5.53
N GLY A 141 9.59 -8.61 5.91
CA GLY A 141 8.56 -8.45 6.93
C GLY A 141 7.15 -8.30 6.40
N ALA A 142 7.01 -7.87 5.13
CA ALA A 142 5.71 -7.65 4.51
C ALA A 142 5.72 -7.97 3.01
N VAL A 143 4.55 -8.37 2.50
CA VAL A 143 4.30 -8.56 1.06
C VAL A 143 3.07 -7.78 0.65
N CYS A 144 3.14 -7.08 -0.49
CA CYS A 144 2.02 -6.41 -1.12
C CYS A 144 1.64 -7.14 -2.40
N SER A 145 0.35 -7.45 -2.59
CA SER A 145 -0.08 -8.23 -3.75
C SER A 145 -1.53 -7.99 -4.15
N ASP A 146 -1.81 -8.16 -5.45
CA ASP A 146 -3.15 -8.32 -5.98
C ASP A 146 -3.74 -9.72 -5.70
N PHE A 147 -2.87 -10.67 -5.30
CA PHE A 147 -3.19 -12.06 -4.99
C PHE A 147 -2.81 -12.37 -3.54
N ILE A 148 -3.35 -11.59 -2.60
CA ILE A 148 -2.87 -11.62 -1.21
C ILE A 148 -3.23 -12.93 -0.49
N TYR A 149 -4.29 -13.62 -0.91
CA TYR A 149 -4.60 -14.95 -0.41
C TYR A 149 -3.51 -15.97 -0.80
N ASP A 150 -3.03 -15.94 -2.05
CA ASP A 150 -1.95 -16.82 -2.52
C ASP A 150 -0.65 -16.54 -1.74
N CYS A 151 -0.38 -15.26 -1.43
CA CYS A 151 0.75 -14.88 -0.58
C CYS A 151 0.60 -15.43 0.85
N GLN A 152 -0.58 -15.32 1.43
CA GLN A 152 -0.85 -15.81 2.78
C GLN A 152 -0.68 -17.33 2.85
N GLU A 153 -1.18 -18.07 1.87
CA GLU A 153 -0.99 -19.53 1.80
C GLU A 153 0.49 -19.92 1.67
N LYS A 154 1.24 -19.19 0.84
CA LYS A 154 2.64 -19.51 0.54
C LYS A 154 3.60 -19.17 1.68
N PHE A 155 3.40 -18.05 2.37
CA PHE A 155 4.36 -17.50 3.33
C PHE A 155 3.89 -17.57 4.81
N ALA A 156 2.78 -18.25 5.08
CA ALA A 156 2.27 -18.44 6.44
C ALA A 156 3.18 -19.32 7.31
#